data_3084093c9b035cde39e642619ff52e9e
#
_entry.id   3084093c9b035cde39e642619ff52e9e
#
_cell.length_a   1.000
_cell.length_b   1.000
_cell.length_c   1.000
_cell.angle_alpha   90.00
_cell.angle_beta   90.00
_cell.angle_gamma   90.00
#
_symmetry.space_group_name_H-M   'P 1'
#
loop_
_entity.id
_entity.type
_entity.pdbx_description
1 polymer ?
#
loop_
_entity_poly.entity_id
_entity_poly.type
_entity_poly.pdbx_seq_one_letter_code
_entity_poly.pdbx_strand_id
1 'polypeptide(L)'
;LLCRREKVKHPFYIEVLGIHIYSSQELCYVIYHHPLLVMNDFVDASLFFFVKNELGLGFLAGRMEKLVEAGGRPEEALYLFLSECDYYTEKEIQKFKQVTASYRNLSQNAYGKAVADYLFSQKQYGKALQKYEKLTEEGERKKGEEAFWSQVYQNLGAACAQMFQFSRAYKAYDTAYGLKEEDQILEKIYFLTCFAPGLSVDESYEALFKPEWKEEWKGKLSQAETDAKQAASVRNLRALWKQDPEG
;
A
#
# COMPACT_ATOMS: atom_id res chain seq x y z
N LEU A 1 25.91 -10.45 7.95
CA LEU A 1 26.35 -9.31 7.15
C LEU A 1 26.17 -8.07 8.00
N LEU A 2 27.30 -7.51 8.48
CA LEU A 2 27.28 -6.25 9.23
C LEU A 2 27.03 -5.12 8.23
N CYS A 3 26.02 -4.27 8.49
CA CYS A 3 25.80 -3.05 7.73
C CYS A 3 27.08 -2.22 7.68
N ARG A 4 27.44 -1.69 6.51
CA ARG A 4 28.54 -0.73 6.40
C ARG A 4 28.19 0.44 7.34
N ARG A 5 29.13 0.80 8.23
CA ARG A 5 28.98 1.97 9.10
C ARG A 5 29.32 3.23 8.28
N GLU A 6 28.40 3.64 7.43
CA GLU A 6 28.51 4.92 6.74
C GLU A 6 28.20 6.03 7.75
N LYS A 7 28.98 7.11 7.74
CA LYS A 7 28.80 8.23 8.67
C LYS A 7 27.77 9.21 8.10
N VAL A 8 26.52 8.77 8.02
CA VAL A 8 25.39 9.59 7.57
C VAL A 8 25.01 10.57 8.66
N LYS A 9 25.02 11.88 8.35
CA LYS A 9 24.59 12.95 9.27
C LYS A 9 23.12 13.30 9.08
N HIS A 10 22.65 13.28 7.84
CA HIS A 10 21.26 13.60 7.47
C HIS A 10 20.67 12.37 6.77
N PRO A 11 19.93 11.54 7.50
CA PRO A 11 19.35 10.32 6.93
C PRO A 11 18.28 10.66 5.88
N PHE A 12 18.16 9.82 4.86
CA PHE A 12 17.12 9.95 3.84
C PHE A 12 15.79 9.43 4.38
N TYR A 13 14.78 10.29 4.44
CA TYR A 13 13.47 9.91 4.97
C TYR A 13 12.54 9.43 3.85
N ILE A 14 11.99 8.24 4.03
CA ILE A 14 10.99 7.66 3.12
C ILE A 14 9.61 7.79 3.75
N GLU A 15 8.89 8.83 3.38
CA GLU A 15 7.61 9.21 3.97
C GLU A 15 6.55 8.10 3.92
N VAL A 16 6.47 7.35 2.81
CA VAL A 16 5.48 6.28 2.64
C VAL A 16 5.71 5.13 3.62
N LEU A 17 6.97 4.84 3.95
CA LEU A 17 7.33 3.78 4.90
C LEU A 17 7.48 4.30 6.33
N GLY A 18 7.61 5.62 6.52
CA GLY A 18 7.85 6.23 7.82
C GLY A 18 9.23 5.89 8.40
N ILE A 19 10.23 5.65 7.55
CA ILE A 19 11.57 5.21 7.96
C ILE A 19 12.66 6.15 7.49
N HIS A 20 13.76 6.16 8.24
CA HIS A 20 15.01 6.84 7.88
C HIS A 20 16.03 5.83 7.40
N ILE A 21 16.74 6.15 6.33
CA ILE A 21 17.81 5.35 5.73
C ILE A 21 19.17 5.94 6.11
N TYR A 22 20.04 5.10 6.64
CA TYR A 22 21.36 5.47 7.16
C TYR A 22 22.50 4.80 6.40
N SER A 23 22.22 3.96 5.41
CA SER A 23 23.26 3.25 4.67
C SER A 23 22.84 2.92 3.23
N SER A 24 23.86 2.70 2.39
CA SER A 24 23.65 2.20 1.02
C SER A 24 22.94 0.84 1.01
N GLN A 25 23.18 -0.02 2.01
CA GLN A 25 22.55 -1.33 2.12
C GLN A 25 21.06 -1.23 2.43
N GLU A 26 20.67 -0.33 3.37
CA GLU A 26 19.26 -0.06 3.66
C GLU A 26 18.56 0.52 2.44
N LEU A 27 19.20 1.42 1.71
CA LEU A 27 18.65 1.96 0.46
C LEU A 27 18.48 0.87 -0.61
N CYS A 28 19.47 -0.01 -0.79
CA CYS A 28 19.36 -1.18 -1.66
C CYS A 28 18.18 -2.07 -1.27
N TYR A 29 18.01 -2.34 0.02
CA TYR A 29 16.89 -3.14 0.53
C TYR A 29 15.54 -2.53 0.17
N VAL A 30 15.37 -1.23 0.42
CA VAL A 30 14.11 -0.53 0.10
C VAL A 30 13.83 -0.53 -1.39
N ILE A 31 14.82 -0.20 -2.22
CA ILE A 31 14.68 -0.22 -3.67
C ILE A 31 14.19 -1.60 -4.14
N TYR A 32 14.85 -2.65 -3.70
CA TYR A 32 14.56 -4.00 -4.16
C TYR A 32 13.19 -4.53 -3.71
N HIS A 33 12.81 -4.27 -2.45
CA HIS A 33 11.59 -4.82 -1.86
C HIS A 33 10.34 -3.96 -2.08
N HIS A 34 10.49 -2.71 -2.54
CA HIS A 34 9.38 -1.79 -2.75
C HIS A 34 9.36 -1.19 -4.17
N PRO A 35 9.33 -2.02 -5.24
CA PRO A 35 9.47 -1.55 -6.62
C PRO A 35 8.41 -0.52 -7.04
N LEU A 36 7.16 -0.64 -6.58
CA LEU A 36 6.11 0.34 -6.87
C LEU A 36 6.35 1.70 -6.21
N LEU A 37 7.03 1.73 -5.06
CA LEU A 37 7.40 2.98 -4.38
C LEU A 37 8.45 3.74 -5.19
N VAL A 38 9.42 3.03 -5.74
CA VAL A 38 10.63 3.64 -6.33
C VAL A 38 10.52 3.94 -7.83
N MET A 39 9.42 3.56 -8.48
CA MET A 39 9.26 3.74 -9.94
C MET A 39 8.82 5.13 -10.39
N ASN A 40 8.37 6.00 -9.48
CA ASN A 40 7.87 7.33 -9.82
C ASN A 40 8.74 8.43 -9.17
N ASP A 41 8.17 9.18 -8.26
CA ASP A 41 8.77 10.38 -7.67
C ASP A 41 9.92 10.11 -6.67
N PHE A 42 10.34 8.87 -6.54
CA PHE A 42 11.42 8.48 -5.62
C PHE A 42 12.81 8.93 -6.09
N VAL A 43 13.03 8.94 -7.41
CA VAL A 43 14.31 9.35 -8.00
C VAL A 43 14.26 10.85 -8.26
N ASP A 44 14.69 11.60 -7.27
CA ASP A 44 14.68 13.06 -7.25
C ASP A 44 16.02 13.64 -6.79
N ALA A 45 16.09 14.96 -6.73
CA ALA A 45 17.28 15.69 -6.27
C ALA A 45 17.67 15.32 -4.82
N SER A 46 16.71 14.97 -3.96
CA SER A 46 16.95 14.59 -2.57
C SER A 46 17.68 13.25 -2.48
N LEU A 47 17.28 12.28 -3.31
CA LEU A 47 17.95 10.99 -3.43
C LEU A 47 19.40 11.18 -3.93
N PHE A 48 19.59 11.97 -4.99
CA PHE A 48 20.95 12.21 -5.51
C PHE A 48 21.83 12.94 -4.51
N PHE A 49 21.29 13.92 -3.78
CA PHE A 49 22.00 14.59 -2.69
C PHE A 49 22.43 13.58 -1.61
N PHE A 50 21.54 12.70 -1.18
CA PHE A 50 21.83 11.68 -0.18
C PHE A 50 22.93 10.72 -0.65
N VAL A 51 22.81 10.19 -1.88
CA VAL A 51 23.82 9.29 -2.45
C VAL A 51 25.18 9.98 -2.58
N LYS A 52 25.19 11.24 -3.01
CA LYS A 52 26.42 12.02 -3.22
C LYS A 52 27.11 12.41 -1.92
N ASN A 53 26.37 13.04 -1.01
CA ASN A 53 26.96 13.76 0.12
C ASN A 53 26.94 12.94 1.41
N GLU A 54 25.92 12.13 1.64
CA GLU A 54 25.79 11.37 2.87
C GLU A 54 26.41 9.96 2.75
N LEU A 55 26.18 9.28 1.61
CA LEU A 55 26.82 8.00 1.34
C LEU A 55 28.24 8.12 0.78
N GLY A 56 28.65 9.31 0.35
CA GLY A 56 29.98 9.54 -0.23
C GLY A 56 30.18 8.94 -1.62
N LEU A 57 29.09 8.56 -2.31
CA LEU A 57 29.11 7.92 -3.62
C LEU A 57 28.94 8.94 -4.77
N GLY A 58 29.74 10.03 -4.74
CA GLY A 58 29.59 11.16 -5.65
C GLY A 58 29.71 10.81 -7.14
N PHE A 59 30.60 9.89 -7.51
CA PHE A 59 30.73 9.44 -8.90
C PHE A 59 29.48 8.70 -9.38
N LEU A 60 28.92 7.83 -8.52
CA LEU A 60 27.70 7.08 -8.82
C LEU A 60 26.50 8.03 -8.95
N ALA A 61 26.32 8.96 -8.00
CA ALA A 61 25.25 9.96 -8.06
C ALA A 61 25.31 10.76 -9.36
N GLY A 62 26.48 11.24 -9.79
CA GLY A 62 26.64 11.95 -11.04
C GLY A 62 26.31 11.13 -12.30
N ARG A 63 26.54 9.81 -12.26
CA ARG A 63 26.10 8.89 -13.33
C ARG A 63 24.57 8.72 -13.35
N MET A 64 23.96 8.58 -12.17
CA MET A 64 22.50 8.48 -12.03
C MET A 64 21.80 9.76 -12.52
N GLU A 65 22.29 10.93 -12.11
CA GLU A 65 21.78 12.24 -12.55
C GLU A 65 21.83 12.37 -14.08
N LYS A 66 23.01 12.16 -14.68
CA LYS A 66 23.21 12.24 -16.13
C LYS A 66 22.29 11.27 -16.90
N LEU A 67 22.04 10.09 -16.38
CA LEU A 67 21.15 9.10 -17.00
C LEU A 67 19.73 9.65 -17.04
N VAL A 68 19.23 10.22 -15.94
CA VAL A 68 17.89 10.79 -15.86
C VAL A 68 17.77 12.06 -16.70
N GLU A 69 18.76 12.95 -16.66
CA GLU A 69 18.84 14.18 -17.51
C GLU A 69 18.86 13.87 -19.01
N ALA A 70 19.46 12.74 -19.39
CA ALA A 70 19.45 12.26 -20.78
C ALA A 70 18.10 11.63 -21.21
N GLY A 71 17.09 11.66 -20.35
CA GLY A 71 15.76 11.09 -20.62
C GLY A 71 15.66 9.58 -20.29
N GLY A 72 16.63 9.02 -19.56
CA GLY A 72 16.56 7.68 -19.03
C GLY A 72 15.44 7.55 -17.99
N ARG A 73 14.91 6.35 -17.86
CA ARG A 73 13.84 6.09 -16.90
C ARG A 73 14.36 6.08 -15.46
N PRO A 74 13.60 6.56 -14.48
CA PRO A 74 14.01 6.59 -13.07
C PRO A 74 14.53 5.24 -12.55
N GLU A 75 13.88 4.15 -12.91
CA GLU A 75 14.31 2.81 -12.49
C GLU A 75 15.67 2.40 -13.06
N GLU A 76 16.12 2.97 -14.16
CA GLU A 76 17.45 2.67 -14.72
C GLU A 76 18.57 3.23 -13.84
N ALA A 77 18.35 4.41 -13.24
CA ALA A 77 19.25 4.96 -12.23
C ALA A 77 19.33 4.06 -10.98
N LEU A 78 18.19 3.46 -10.58
CA LEU A 78 18.16 2.51 -9.47
C LEU A 78 18.86 1.20 -9.81
N TYR A 79 18.76 0.70 -11.05
CA TYR A 79 19.54 -0.47 -11.47
C TYR A 79 21.05 -0.22 -11.37
N LEU A 80 21.46 0.98 -11.79
CA LEU A 80 22.85 1.39 -11.67
C LEU A 80 23.29 1.42 -10.21
N PHE A 81 22.48 2.00 -9.31
CA PHE A 81 22.75 2.03 -7.88
C PHE A 81 22.91 0.62 -7.28
N LEU A 82 21.94 -0.27 -7.57
CA LEU A 82 21.96 -1.65 -7.07
C LEU A 82 23.20 -2.42 -7.56
N SER A 83 23.60 -2.21 -8.81
CA SER A 83 24.77 -2.89 -9.40
C SER A 83 26.10 -2.43 -8.81
N GLU A 84 26.22 -1.13 -8.46
CA GLU A 84 27.47 -0.57 -7.92
C GLU A 84 27.61 -0.80 -6.41
N CYS A 85 26.50 -0.99 -5.68
CA CYS A 85 26.54 -1.20 -4.24
C CYS A 85 26.91 -2.63 -3.82
N ASP A 86 26.93 -3.58 -4.74
CA ASP A 86 27.33 -4.99 -4.53
C ASP A 86 26.60 -5.66 -3.34
N TYR A 87 25.33 -5.28 -3.10
CA TYR A 87 24.51 -5.85 -2.05
C TYR A 87 23.65 -7.02 -2.55
N TYR A 88 23.17 -6.92 -3.79
CA TYR A 88 22.44 -7.95 -4.48
C TYR A 88 23.26 -8.56 -5.60
N THR A 89 23.03 -9.85 -5.85
CA THR A 89 23.61 -10.56 -6.98
C THR A 89 23.04 -10.08 -8.29
N GLU A 90 23.78 -10.26 -9.39
CA GLU A 90 23.28 -9.93 -10.74
C GLU A 90 21.93 -10.61 -11.03
N LYS A 91 21.73 -11.85 -10.59
CA LYS A 91 20.48 -12.58 -10.75
C LYS A 91 19.30 -11.90 -10.04
N GLU A 92 19.51 -11.37 -8.86
CA GLU A 92 18.50 -10.63 -8.10
C GLU A 92 18.19 -9.30 -8.78
N ILE A 93 19.21 -8.58 -9.25
CA ILE A 93 19.01 -7.34 -10.00
C ILE A 93 18.22 -7.59 -11.30
N GLN A 94 18.50 -8.67 -12.01
CA GLN A 94 17.71 -9.05 -13.18
C GLN A 94 16.25 -9.36 -12.83
N LYS A 95 16.01 -10.00 -11.69
CA LYS A 95 14.64 -10.21 -11.19
C LYS A 95 13.94 -8.89 -10.90
N PHE A 96 14.61 -7.93 -10.26
CA PHE A 96 14.09 -6.60 -10.01
C PHE A 96 13.75 -5.86 -11.33
N LYS A 97 14.63 -5.93 -12.35
CA LYS A 97 14.37 -5.39 -13.69
C LYS A 97 13.12 -5.99 -14.32
N GLN A 98 12.91 -7.31 -14.20
CA GLN A 98 11.72 -7.97 -14.70
C GLN A 98 10.44 -7.50 -14.00
N VAL A 99 10.48 -7.35 -12.69
CA VAL A 99 9.34 -6.86 -11.89
C VAL A 99 8.97 -5.42 -12.29
N THR A 100 9.94 -4.52 -12.34
CA THR A 100 9.68 -3.12 -12.75
C THR A 100 9.19 -3.03 -14.19
N ALA A 101 9.74 -3.83 -15.10
CA ALA A 101 9.25 -3.92 -16.47
C ALA A 101 7.80 -4.43 -16.54
N SER A 102 7.42 -5.40 -15.70
CA SER A 102 6.03 -5.89 -15.64
C SER A 102 5.06 -4.78 -15.23
N TYR A 103 5.42 -3.93 -14.28
CA TYR A 103 4.60 -2.77 -13.89
C TYR A 103 4.50 -1.72 -14.99
N ARG A 104 5.56 -1.49 -15.77
CA ARG A 104 5.52 -0.56 -16.92
C ARG A 104 4.61 -1.02 -18.04
N ASN A 105 4.39 -2.32 -18.16
CA ASN A 105 3.50 -2.90 -19.17
C ASN A 105 2.01 -2.86 -18.76
N LEU A 106 1.69 -2.46 -17.54
CA LEU A 106 0.31 -2.31 -17.11
C LEU A 106 -0.35 -1.11 -17.80
N SER A 107 -1.66 -1.21 -18.05
CA SER A 107 -2.46 -0.04 -18.40
C SER A 107 -2.42 1.00 -17.28
N GLN A 108 -2.71 2.25 -17.60
CA GLN A 108 -2.75 3.34 -16.61
C GLN A 108 -3.66 3.01 -15.42
N ASN A 109 -4.85 2.44 -15.68
CA ASN A 109 -5.78 2.03 -14.63
C ASN A 109 -5.20 0.89 -13.76
N ALA A 110 -4.62 -0.13 -14.39
CA ALA A 110 -4.05 -1.27 -13.68
C ALA A 110 -2.83 -0.85 -12.84
N TYR A 111 -2.00 0.06 -13.35
CA TYR A 111 -0.88 0.63 -12.61
C TYR A 111 -1.37 1.48 -11.42
N GLY A 112 -2.36 2.36 -11.65
CA GLY A 112 -2.97 3.16 -10.58
C GLY A 112 -3.55 2.31 -9.46
N LYS A 113 -4.26 1.21 -9.82
CA LYS A 113 -4.74 0.22 -8.85
C LYS A 113 -3.60 -0.44 -8.08
N ALA A 114 -2.55 -0.88 -8.77
CA ALA A 114 -1.40 -1.53 -8.12
C ALA A 114 -0.70 -0.61 -7.11
N VAL A 115 -0.56 0.68 -7.42
CA VAL A 115 -0.02 1.69 -6.48
C VAL A 115 -0.94 1.87 -5.28
N ALA A 116 -2.25 1.96 -5.48
CA ALA A 116 -3.22 2.10 -4.39
C ALA A 116 -3.25 0.85 -3.49
N ASP A 117 -3.25 -0.35 -4.08
CA ASP A 117 -3.17 -1.64 -3.37
C ASP A 117 -1.87 -1.74 -2.55
N TYR A 118 -0.76 -1.29 -3.13
CA TYR A 118 0.53 -1.24 -2.42
C TYR A 118 0.45 -0.32 -1.18
N LEU A 119 -0.05 0.91 -1.33
CA LEU A 119 -0.21 1.84 -0.22
C LEU A 119 -1.12 1.28 0.87
N PHE A 120 -2.20 0.60 0.48
CA PHE A 120 -3.09 -0.08 1.41
C PHE A 120 -2.36 -1.19 2.18
N SER A 121 -1.55 -2.01 1.51
CA SER A 121 -0.74 -3.06 2.15
C SER A 121 0.27 -2.50 3.16
N GLN A 122 0.78 -1.28 2.91
CA GLN A 122 1.66 -0.55 3.83
C GLN A 122 0.89 0.19 4.93
N LYS A 123 -0.42 -0.06 5.08
CA LYS A 123 -1.32 0.61 6.05
C LYS A 123 -1.41 2.14 5.87
N GLN A 124 -1.00 2.66 4.73
CA GLN A 124 -1.13 4.06 4.36
C GLN A 124 -2.54 4.33 3.82
N TYR A 125 -3.56 4.03 4.64
CA TYR A 125 -4.97 4.00 4.21
C TYR A 125 -5.45 5.32 3.62
N GLY A 126 -5.06 6.45 4.19
CA GLY A 126 -5.41 7.77 3.67
C GLY A 126 -4.84 8.03 2.27
N LYS A 127 -3.57 7.67 2.03
CA LYS A 127 -2.95 7.80 0.69
C LYS A 127 -3.54 6.79 -0.29
N ALA A 128 -3.81 5.56 0.14
CA ALA A 128 -4.48 4.55 -0.67
C ALA A 128 -5.86 5.03 -1.11
N LEU A 129 -6.65 5.58 -0.17
CA LEU A 129 -7.96 6.15 -0.42
C LEU A 129 -7.90 7.22 -1.52
N GLN A 130 -7.02 8.21 -1.40
CA GLN A 130 -6.84 9.26 -2.42
C GLN A 130 -6.49 8.69 -3.80
N LYS A 131 -5.66 7.63 -3.86
CA LYS A 131 -5.29 7.00 -5.13
C LYS A 131 -6.46 6.23 -5.75
N TYR A 132 -7.26 5.51 -4.94
CA TYR A 132 -8.48 4.86 -5.44
C TYR A 132 -9.53 5.87 -5.91
N GLU A 133 -9.74 6.97 -5.16
CA GLU A 133 -10.66 8.04 -5.57
C GLU A 133 -10.24 8.64 -6.91
N LYS A 134 -8.99 9.07 -7.02
CA LYS A 134 -8.46 9.57 -8.28
C LYS A 134 -8.66 8.57 -9.43
N LEU A 135 -8.41 7.29 -9.18
CA LEU A 135 -8.62 6.24 -10.18
C LEU A 135 -10.10 6.10 -10.57
N THR A 136 -11.04 6.19 -9.62
CA THR A 136 -12.48 6.08 -9.91
C THR A 136 -13.05 7.32 -10.61
N GLU A 137 -12.44 8.49 -10.43
CA GLU A 137 -12.85 9.75 -11.05
C GLU A 137 -12.25 9.93 -12.46
N GLU A 138 -10.97 9.66 -12.63
CA GLU A 138 -10.21 9.95 -13.85
C GLU A 138 -10.00 8.72 -14.75
N GLY A 139 -10.20 7.50 -14.23
CA GLY A 139 -9.92 6.27 -14.96
C GLY A 139 -10.86 6.05 -16.14
N GLU A 140 -10.29 5.76 -17.30
CA GLU A 140 -11.05 5.43 -18.51
C GLU A 140 -11.72 4.07 -18.33
N ARG A 141 -13.04 4.03 -18.47
CA ARG A 141 -13.85 2.80 -18.34
C ARG A 141 -14.16 2.23 -19.71
N LYS A 142 -13.79 0.98 -19.92
CA LYS A 142 -14.08 0.23 -21.14
C LYS A 142 -15.13 -0.84 -20.89
N LYS A 143 -15.88 -1.15 -21.92
CA LYS A 143 -16.85 -2.25 -21.88
C LYS A 143 -16.13 -3.58 -21.63
N GLY A 144 -16.63 -4.39 -20.71
CA GLY A 144 -16.03 -5.66 -20.32
C GLY A 144 -15.01 -5.57 -19.17
N GLU A 145 -14.84 -4.39 -18.54
CA GLU A 145 -13.96 -4.17 -17.39
C GLU A 145 -14.73 -4.17 -16.06
N GLU A 146 -15.98 -4.62 -16.03
CA GLU A 146 -16.85 -4.57 -14.84
C GLU A 146 -16.21 -5.27 -13.63
N ALA A 147 -15.56 -6.41 -13.85
CA ALA A 147 -14.85 -7.13 -12.79
C ALA A 147 -13.64 -6.35 -12.22
N PHE A 148 -12.90 -5.65 -13.08
CA PHE A 148 -11.79 -4.79 -12.65
C PHE A 148 -12.30 -3.63 -11.78
N TRP A 149 -13.34 -2.94 -12.25
CA TRP A 149 -13.90 -1.80 -11.52
C TRP A 149 -14.61 -2.21 -10.24
N SER A 150 -15.31 -3.35 -10.23
CA SER A 150 -15.84 -3.94 -9.00
C SER A 150 -14.72 -4.13 -7.96
N GLN A 151 -13.58 -4.68 -8.36
CA GLN A 151 -12.43 -4.84 -7.46
C GLN A 151 -11.85 -3.50 -6.98
N VAL A 152 -11.79 -2.48 -7.85
CA VAL A 152 -11.35 -1.13 -7.46
C VAL A 152 -12.27 -0.54 -6.40
N TYR A 153 -13.59 -0.62 -6.61
CA TYR A 153 -14.58 -0.13 -5.64
C TYR A 153 -14.59 -0.95 -4.34
N GLN A 154 -14.36 -2.26 -4.40
CA GLN A 154 -14.19 -3.07 -3.19
C GLN A 154 -12.97 -2.59 -2.36
N ASN A 155 -11.86 -2.30 -3.01
CA ASN A 155 -10.65 -1.84 -2.33
C ASN A 155 -10.81 -0.41 -1.81
N LEU A 156 -11.50 0.46 -2.56
CA LEU A 156 -11.91 1.79 -2.09
C LEU A 156 -12.77 1.70 -0.83
N GLY A 157 -13.77 0.82 -0.84
CA GLY A 157 -14.63 0.56 0.32
C GLY A 157 -13.82 0.08 1.53
N ALA A 158 -12.87 -0.83 1.32
CA ALA A 158 -11.98 -1.30 2.37
C ALA A 158 -11.11 -0.16 2.94
N ALA A 159 -10.57 0.72 2.09
CA ALA A 159 -9.80 1.88 2.53
C ALA A 159 -10.66 2.86 3.35
N CYS A 160 -11.89 3.14 2.90
CA CYS A 160 -12.85 3.94 3.65
C CYS A 160 -13.17 3.31 5.02
N ALA A 161 -13.40 1.99 5.08
CA ALA A 161 -13.69 1.28 6.33
C ALA A 161 -12.53 1.37 7.32
N GLN A 162 -11.27 1.22 6.86
CA GLN A 162 -10.07 1.40 7.68
C GLN A 162 -9.92 2.83 8.25
N MET A 163 -10.53 3.80 7.58
CA MET A 163 -10.57 5.21 8.00
C MET A 163 -11.86 5.55 8.77
N PHE A 164 -12.65 4.55 9.17
CA PHE A 164 -13.96 4.70 9.85
C PHE A 164 -14.99 5.52 9.07
N GLN A 165 -14.84 5.63 7.75
CA GLN A 165 -15.77 6.34 6.87
C GLN A 165 -16.84 5.38 6.34
N PHE A 166 -17.66 4.81 7.25
CA PHE A 166 -18.55 3.68 6.94
C PHE A 166 -19.62 3.99 5.88
N SER A 167 -20.17 5.21 5.85
CA SER A 167 -21.13 5.61 4.80
C SER A 167 -20.48 5.65 3.41
N ARG A 168 -19.20 6.05 3.32
CA ARG A 168 -18.45 6.03 2.06
C ARG A 168 -18.06 4.62 1.67
N ALA A 169 -17.68 3.79 2.65
CA ALA A 169 -17.39 2.38 2.44
C ALA A 169 -18.61 1.65 1.86
N TYR A 170 -19.80 1.89 2.44
CA TYR A 170 -21.05 1.33 1.94
C TYR A 170 -21.30 1.70 0.48
N LYS A 171 -21.26 2.99 0.13
CA LYS A 171 -21.45 3.45 -1.25
C LYS A 171 -20.48 2.80 -2.23
N ALA A 172 -19.24 2.60 -1.81
CA ALA A 172 -18.25 1.94 -2.66
C ALA A 172 -18.57 0.44 -2.84
N TYR A 173 -18.96 -0.27 -1.77
CA TYR A 173 -19.35 -1.67 -1.88
C TYR A 173 -20.66 -1.85 -2.66
N ASP A 174 -21.64 -0.97 -2.49
CA ASP A 174 -22.88 -0.93 -3.27
C ASP A 174 -22.59 -0.78 -4.77
N THR A 175 -21.72 0.16 -5.14
CA THR A 175 -21.25 0.31 -6.52
C THR A 175 -20.53 -0.94 -7.03
N ALA A 176 -19.68 -1.54 -6.19
CA ALA A 176 -18.95 -2.76 -6.55
C ALA A 176 -19.90 -3.93 -6.82
N TYR A 177 -20.94 -4.09 -5.99
CA TYR A 177 -21.95 -5.12 -6.13
C TYR A 177 -22.80 -4.93 -7.39
N GLY A 178 -23.19 -3.69 -7.70
CA GLY A 178 -23.91 -3.37 -8.93
C GLY A 178 -23.11 -3.63 -10.21
N LEU A 179 -21.77 -3.57 -10.14
CA LEU A 179 -20.89 -3.93 -11.25
C LEU A 179 -20.69 -5.43 -11.39
N LYS A 180 -20.62 -6.14 -10.28
CA LYS A 180 -20.46 -7.58 -10.22
C LYS A 180 -21.01 -8.11 -8.91
N GLU A 181 -22.08 -8.90 -9.00
CA GLU A 181 -22.70 -9.54 -7.86
C GLU A 181 -21.80 -10.66 -7.31
N GLU A 182 -21.16 -10.40 -6.17
CA GLU A 182 -20.29 -11.35 -5.48
C GLU A 182 -20.65 -11.44 -4.00
N ASP A 183 -20.79 -12.67 -3.49
CA ASP A 183 -21.13 -12.94 -2.09
C ASP A 183 -20.16 -12.27 -1.09
N GLN A 184 -18.88 -12.16 -1.48
CA GLN A 184 -17.86 -11.49 -0.66
C GLN A 184 -18.14 -9.99 -0.45
N ILE A 185 -18.84 -9.34 -1.38
CA ILE A 185 -19.22 -7.93 -1.23
C ILE A 185 -20.37 -7.82 -0.24
N LEU A 186 -21.32 -8.75 -0.29
CA LEU A 186 -22.42 -8.83 0.68
C LEU A 186 -21.91 -9.04 2.11
N GLU A 187 -20.90 -9.89 2.29
CA GLU A 187 -20.20 -10.06 3.58
C GLU A 187 -19.64 -8.73 4.11
N LYS A 188 -18.98 -7.96 3.26
CA LYS A 188 -18.42 -6.65 3.62
C LYS A 188 -19.50 -5.64 4.01
N ILE A 189 -20.61 -5.59 3.26
CA ILE A 189 -21.77 -4.75 3.58
C ILE A 189 -22.38 -5.16 4.92
N TYR A 190 -22.56 -6.46 5.16
CA TYR A 190 -23.04 -6.97 6.43
C TYR A 190 -22.15 -6.53 7.60
N PHE A 191 -20.84 -6.68 7.49
CA PHE A 191 -19.92 -6.22 8.56
C PHE A 191 -20.01 -4.73 8.81
N LEU A 192 -20.25 -3.89 7.80
CA LEU A 192 -20.45 -2.46 8.03
C LEU A 192 -21.67 -2.20 8.92
N THR A 193 -22.76 -2.95 8.78
CA THR A 193 -23.95 -2.80 9.65
C THR A 193 -23.65 -3.19 11.09
N CYS A 194 -22.74 -4.14 11.31
CA CYS A 194 -22.31 -4.53 12.66
C CYS A 194 -21.43 -3.45 13.33
N PHE A 195 -20.52 -2.81 12.56
CA PHE A 195 -19.62 -1.78 13.08
C PHE A 195 -20.27 -0.38 13.19
N ALA A 196 -21.28 -0.11 12.38
CA ALA A 196 -21.98 1.18 12.35
C ALA A 196 -23.51 0.95 12.38
N PRO A 197 -24.09 0.69 13.57
CA PRO A 197 -25.54 0.38 13.68
C PRO A 197 -26.48 1.48 13.19
N GLY A 198 -26.00 2.72 13.05
CA GLY A 198 -26.75 3.84 12.48
C GLY A 198 -26.57 4.03 10.98
N LEU A 199 -25.85 3.13 10.32
CA LEU A 199 -25.63 3.20 8.87
C LEU A 199 -26.93 2.88 8.11
N SER A 200 -27.38 3.81 7.27
CA SER A 200 -28.49 3.56 6.35
C SER A 200 -27.99 2.67 5.21
N VAL A 201 -28.45 1.44 5.19
CA VAL A 201 -28.21 0.45 4.13
C VAL A 201 -29.52 0.17 3.44
N ASP A 202 -29.51 -0.05 2.12
CA ASP A 202 -30.69 -0.38 1.36
C ASP A 202 -31.32 -1.70 1.88
N GLU A 203 -32.63 -1.68 2.13
CA GLU A 203 -33.35 -2.82 2.68
C GLU A 203 -33.29 -4.07 1.77
N SER A 204 -33.05 -3.88 0.47
CA SER A 204 -32.88 -4.99 -0.48
C SER A 204 -31.73 -5.92 -0.10
N TYR A 205 -30.68 -5.41 0.54
CA TYR A 205 -29.54 -6.23 1.00
C TYR A 205 -29.94 -7.20 2.10
N GLU A 206 -30.89 -6.82 2.98
CA GLU A 206 -31.34 -7.70 4.06
C GLU A 206 -31.95 -9.01 3.52
N ALA A 207 -32.66 -8.91 2.39
CA ALA A 207 -33.23 -10.07 1.71
C ALA A 207 -32.17 -10.98 1.04
N LEU A 208 -31.00 -10.43 0.70
CA LEU A 208 -29.88 -11.16 0.10
C LEU A 208 -29.04 -11.91 1.12
N PHE A 209 -29.07 -11.51 2.39
CA PHE A 209 -28.30 -12.15 3.45
C PHE A 209 -28.92 -13.46 3.90
N LYS A 210 -28.45 -14.57 3.37
CA LYS A 210 -28.93 -15.92 3.75
C LYS A 210 -28.70 -16.16 5.23
N PRO A 211 -29.62 -16.85 5.93
CA PRO A 211 -29.46 -17.14 7.38
C PRO A 211 -28.16 -17.85 7.72
N GLU A 212 -27.74 -18.82 6.89
CA GLU A 212 -26.51 -19.60 7.08
C GLU A 212 -25.27 -18.70 7.02
N TRP A 213 -25.26 -17.70 6.12
CA TRP A 213 -24.18 -16.75 6.02
C TRP A 213 -24.10 -15.83 7.23
N LYS A 214 -25.25 -15.34 7.71
CA LYS A 214 -25.30 -14.49 8.90
C LYS A 214 -24.69 -15.19 10.12
N GLU A 215 -24.94 -16.48 10.31
CA GLU A 215 -24.34 -17.25 11.40
C GLU A 215 -22.84 -17.45 11.20
N GLU A 216 -22.40 -17.78 9.99
CA GLU A 216 -20.97 -17.89 9.67
C GLU A 216 -20.23 -16.55 9.91
N TRP A 217 -20.80 -15.45 9.40
CA TRP A 217 -20.20 -14.11 9.52
C TRP A 217 -20.15 -13.60 10.96
N LYS A 218 -21.19 -13.88 11.77
CA LYS A 218 -21.16 -13.63 13.22
C LYS A 218 -20.06 -14.43 13.91
N GLY A 219 -19.86 -15.67 13.51
CA GLY A 219 -18.76 -16.51 14.00
C GLY A 219 -17.40 -15.90 13.69
N LYS A 220 -17.17 -15.43 12.44
CA LYS A 220 -15.94 -14.72 12.04
C LYS A 220 -15.71 -13.44 12.86
N LEU A 221 -16.76 -12.67 13.11
CA LEU A 221 -16.67 -11.44 13.90
C LEU A 221 -16.30 -11.76 15.36
N SER A 222 -16.98 -12.73 15.99
CA SER A 222 -16.69 -13.16 17.36
C SER A 222 -15.27 -13.71 17.52
N GLN A 223 -14.78 -14.47 16.53
CA GLN A 223 -13.40 -14.94 16.52
C GLN A 223 -12.41 -13.77 16.42
N ALA A 224 -12.64 -12.83 15.50
CA ALA A 224 -11.78 -11.65 15.35
C ALA A 224 -11.74 -10.79 16.62
N GLU A 225 -12.87 -10.61 17.31
CA GLU A 225 -12.93 -9.93 18.61
C GLU A 225 -12.11 -10.66 19.68
N THR A 226 -12.19 -11.99 19.72
CA THR A 226 -11.44 -12.82 20.66
C THR A 226 -9.94 -12.69 20.40
N ASP A 227 -9.54 -12.80 19.15
CA ASP A 227 -8.14 -12.67 18.73
C ASP A 227 -7.60 -11.27 19.06
N ALA A 228 -8.39 -10.22 18.80
CA ALA A 228 -8.02 -8.85 19.16
C ALA A 228 -7.84 -8.66 20.68
N LYS A 229 -8.74 -9.22 21.50
CA LYS A 229 -8.62 -9.19 22.96
C LYS A 229 -7.37 -9.94 23.48
N GLN A 230 -6.94 -10.97 22.76
CA GLN A 230 -5.78 -11.78 23.12
C GLN A 230 -4.46 -11.23 22.55
N ALA A 231 -4.50 -10.33 21.60
CA ALA A 231 -3.30 -9.76 21.00
C ALA A 231 -2.37 -9.17 22.06
N ALA A 232 -1.07 -9.42 21.92
CA ALA A 232 -0.06 -8.97 22.90
C ALA A 232 -0.07 -7.44 23.09
N SER A 233 -0.28 -6.66 22.00
CA SER A 233 -0.40 -5.22 22.03
C SER A 233 -1.56 -4.73 22.91
N VAL A 234 -2.73 -5.38 22.81
CA VAL A 234 -3.92 -5.02 23.62
C VAL A 234 -3.71 -5.39 25.08
N ARG A 235 -3.09 -6.56 25.35
CA ARG A 235 -2.74 -6.95 26.72
C ARG A 235 -1.77 -5.98 27.38
N ASN A 236 -0.75 -5.54 26.64
CA ASN A 236 0.23 -4.58 27.12
C ASN A 236 -0.40 -3.22 27.42
N LEU A 237 -1.26 -2.70 26.53
CA LEU A 237 -2.01 -1.45 26.76
C LEU A 237 -2.90 -1.54 28.00
N ARG A 238 -3.63 -2.64 28.19
CA ARG A 238 -4.46 -2.87 29.39
C ARG A 238 -3.64 -2.99 30.67
N ALA A 239 -2.43 -3.55 30.59
CA ALA A 239 -1.53 -3.64 31.75
C ALA A 239 -1.03 -2.23 32.16
N LEU A 240 -0.65 -1.40 31.18
CA LEU A 240 -0.26 0.00 31.41
C LEU A 240 -1.39 0.82 32.02
N TRP A 241 -2.61 0.72 31.48
CA TRP A 241 -3.78 1.43 32.02
C TRP A 241 -4.13 1.03 33.45
N LYS A 242 -3.87 -0.22 33.86
CA LYS A 242 -4.09 -0.66 35.25
C LYS A 242 -3.03 -0.18 36.22
N GLN A 243 -1.85 0.19 35.72
CA GLN A 243 -0.75 0.72 36.52
C GLN A 243 -0.87 2.23 36.77
N ASP A 244 -1.62 2.95 35.92
CA ASP A 244 -1.84 4.41 36.03
C ASP A 244 -3.33 4.74 35.90
N PRO A 245 -4.14 4.46 36.95
CA PRO A 245 -5.57 4.72 36.92
C PRO A 245 -5.97 6.20 37.08
N GLU A 246 -4.99 7.11 37.33
CA GLU A 246 -5.20 8.55 37.59
C GLU A 246 -4.52 9.45 36.56
N GLY A 247 -4.04 8.94 35.42
CA GLY A 247 -3.40 9.72 34.36
C GLY A 247 -4.39 10.26 33.32
#